data_5780d242c55410f2dff7fc84a1905d8b
#
_entry.id   5780d242c55410f2dff7fc84a1905d8b
#
_cell.length_a   1.000
_cell.length_b   1.000
_cell.length_c   1.000
_cell.angle_alpha   90.00
_cell.angle_beta   90.00
_cell.angle_gamma   90.00
#
_symmetry.space_group_name_H-M   'P 1'
#
loop_
_entity.id
_entity.type
_entity.pdbx_description
1 polymer ?
#
loop_
_entity_poly.entity_id
_entity_poly.type
_entity_poly.pdbx_seq_one_letter_code
_entity_poly.pdbx_strand_id
1 'polypeptide(L)'
;MSTQLHLASLLNKKGYPDRIIAGNALLYDTDIQECRNAIKVDRDAFFINALLSYAGSITAIRKDNYSWAFIQSYYCIFFLAKVLLAGKDRFVYYVKGKPYRIKLSYGEHFTKEKGNSHEVALRLFTEEFQDDSSLYSEIDGENNITWFNHKREEINYRLSPMPDPTPPAPLFKYNNDIRKWLAVYENELLYAFDAEHCYMAFTTNLLKRITDSYRQDKRQNNYVTDALLLHLKRNIADEKGPLPLVKRLEDLKK
;
A
#
# COMPACT_ATOMS: atom_id res chain seq x y z
N MET A 1 18.61 3.52 -5.42
CA MET A 1 18.28 3.54 -6.87
C MET A 1 16.77 3.45 -6.98
N SER A 2 16.09 4.46 -7.50
CA SER A 2 14.67 4.33 -7.82
C SER A 2 14.59 3.37 -9.00
N THR A 3 14.14 2.15 -8.78
CA THR A 3 13.76 1.24 -9.86
C THR A 3 12.69 1.95 -10.68
N GLN A 4 13.05 2.35 -11.88
CA GLN A 4 12.11 3.00 -12.79
C GLN A 4 10.96 2.00 -13.03
N LEU A 5 9.73 2.41 -12.73
CA LEU A 5 8.56 1.55 -12.89
C LEU A 5 8.49 1.04 -14.33
N HIS A 6 8.11 -0.22 -14.51
CA HIS A 6 8.07 -0.88 -15.84
C HIS A 6 7.09 -0.17 -16.77
N LEU A 7 5.91 0.21 -16.27
CA LEU A 7 4.95 0.96 -17.06
C LEU A 7 5.52 2.33 -17.47
N ALA A 8 6.15 3.05 -16.56
CA ALA A 8 6.76 4.35 -16.88
C ALA A 8 7.88 4.20 -17.92
N SER A 9 8.72 3.18 -17.80
CA SER A 9 9.76 2.87 -18.76
C SER A 9 9.19 2.57 -20.16
N LEU A 10 8.13 1.77 -20.22
CA LEU A 10 7.45 1.43 -21.46
C LEU A 10 6.84 2.67 -22.14
N LEU A 11 6.11 3.48 -21.38
CA LEU A 11 5.49 4.71 -21.90
C LEU A 11 6.53 5.71 -22.39
N ASN A 12 7.66 5.83 -21.69
CA ASN A 12 8.78 6.66 -22.14
C ASN A 12 9.34 6.17 -23.49
N LYS A 13 9.60 4.87 -23.63
CA LYS A 13 10.10 4.28 -24.89
C LYS A 13 9.14 4.46 -26.06
N LYS A 14 7.86 4.49 -25.81
CA LYS A 14 6.80 4.70 -26.83
C LYS A 14 6.51 6.19 -27.13
N GLY A 15 7.27 7.13 -26.54
CA GLY A 15 7.15 8.57 -26.80
C GLY A 15 5.90 9.22 -26.19
N TYR A 16 5.27 8.60 -25.17
CA TYR A 16 4.11 9.19 -24.50
C TYR A 16 4.37 10.52 -23.81
N PRO A 17 5.57 10.81 -23.23
CA PRO A 17 5.83 12.12 -22.65
C PRO A 17 5.60 13.28 -23.62
N ASP A 18 6.07 13.15 -24.85
CA ASP A 18 5.92 14.21 -25.86
C ASP A 18 4.48 14.34 -26.34
N ARG A 19 3.76 13.23 -26.51
CA ARG A 19 2.32 13.22 -26.85
C ARG A 19 1.47 13.86 -25.75
N ILE A 20 1.78 13.60 -24.47
CA ILE A 20 1.11 14.20 -23.31
C ILE A 20 1.34 15.71 -23.29
N ILE A 21 2.57 16.16 -23.53
CA ILE A 21 2.91 17.60 -23.57
C ILE A 21 2.18 18.29 -24.73
N ALA A 22 2.07 17.62 -25.88
CA ALA A 22 1.34 18.14 -27.04
C ALA A 22 -0.19 18.06 -26.89
N GLY A 23 -0.72 17.47 -25.81
CA GLY A 23 -2.16 17.38 -25.55
C GLY A 23 -2.91 16.33 -26.40
N ASN A 24 -2.19 15.43 -27.08
CA ASN A 24 -2.76 14.44 -28.02
C ASN A 24 -2.43 12.98 -27.62
N ALA A 25 -2.15 12.72 -26.35
CA ALA A 25 -1.86 11.38 -25.86
C ALA A 25 -3.13 10.58 -25.60
N LEU A 26 -3.35 9.57 -26.43
CA LEU A 26 -4.38 8.54 -26.29
C LEU A 26 -3.73 7.18 -26.12
N LEU A 27 -4.36 6.29 -25.35
CA LEU A 27 -3.99 4.88 -25.32
C LEU A 27 -4.64 4.14 -26.49
N TYR A 28 -3.84 3.40 -27.23
CA TYR A 28 -4.27 2.55 -28.33
C TYR A 28 -4.23 1.07 -27.91
N ASP A 29 -5.06 0.23 -28.52
CA ASP A 29 -5.15 -1.21 -28.21
C ASP A 29 -3.79 -1.93 -28.29
N THR A 30 -2.95 -1.53 -29.25
CA THR A 30 -1.60 -2.07 -29.41
C THR A 30 -0.70 -1.87 -28.18
N ASP A 31 -0.96 -0.81 -27.41
CA ASP A 31 -0.15 -0.47 -26.23
C ASP A 31 -0.75 -1.02 -24.93
N ILE A 32 -2.07 -1.22 -24.89
CA ILE A 32 -2.79 -1.59 -23.64
C ILE A 32 -2.30 -2.93 -23.08
N GLN A 33 -2.15 -3.94 -23.92
CA GLN A 33 -1.73 -5.25 -23.42
C GLN A 33 -0.29 -5.23 -22.88
N GLU A 34 0.62 -4.50 -23.52
CA GLU A 34 1.98 -4.32 -23.02
C GLU A 34 1.99 -3.51 -21.72
N CYS A 35 1.17 -2.45 -21.64
CA CYS A 35 0.98 -1.66 -20.42
C CYS A 35 0.42 -2.51 -19.27
N ARG A 36 -0.56 -3.40 -19.53
CA ARG A 36 -1.09 -4.34 -18.54
C ARG A 36 -0.03 -5.32 -18.03
N ASN A 37 0.86 -5.78 -18.89
CA ASN A 37 1.97 -6.64 -18.46
C ASN A 37 2.97 -5.87 -17.59
N ALA A 38 3.29 -4.63 -17.95
CA ALA A 38 4.18 -3.78 -17.19
C ALA A 38 3.60 -3.41 -15.82
N ILE A 39 2.30 -3.06 -15.74
CA ILE A 39 1.64 -2.71 -14.47
C ILE A 39 1.54 -3.90 -13.51
N LYS A 40 1.46 -5.13 -14.03
CA LYS A 40 1.52 -6.33 -13.17
C LYS A 40 2.84 -6.43 -12.44
N VAL A 41 3.96 -6.21 -13.13
CA VAL A 41 5.29 -6.22 -12.51
C VAL A 41 5.41 -5.11 -11.47
N ASP A 42 4.93 -3.90 -11.78
CA ASP A 42 4.92 -2.77 -10.85
C ASP A 42 4.01 -3.05 -9.63
N ARG A 43 2.85 -3.69 -9.83
CA ARG A 43 1.94 -4.11 -8.76
C ARG A 43 2.63 -5.05 -7.78
N ASP A 44 3.37 -6.03 -8.29
CA ASP A 44 4.10 -6.98 -7.45
C ASP A 44 5.23 -6.29 -6.67
N ALA A 45 5.93 -5.34 -7.28
CA ALA A 45 6.92 -4.51 -6.59
C ALA A 45 6.30 -3.64 -5.48
N PHE A 46 5.12 -3.05 -5.71
CA PHE A 46 4.39 -2.33 -4.66
C PHE A 46 3.98 -3.26 -3.52
N PHE A 47 3.53 -4.47 -3.81
CA PHE A 47 3.17 -5.43 -2.78
C PHE A 47 4.38 -5.84 -1.92
N ILE A 48 5.54 -6.08 -2.52
CA ILE A 48 6.78 -6.33 -1.78
C ILE A 48 7.11 -5.15 -0.86
N ASN A 49 7.04 -3.90 -1.36
CA ASN A 49 7.29 -2.72 -0.54
C ASN A 49 6.28 -2.57 0.61
N ALA A 50 5.02 -2.94 0.39
CA ALA A 50 4.01 -2.98 1.43
C ALA A 50 4.37 -3.99 2.53
N LEU A 51 4.78 -5.21 2.15
CA LEU A 51 5.21 -6.25 3.10
C LEU A 51 6.43 -5.82 3.92
N LEU A 52 7.42 -5.18 3.29
CA LEU A 52 8.61 -4.66 3.99
C LEU A 52 8.23 -3.53 4.95
N SER A 53 7.35 -2.62 4.54
CA SER A 53 6.85 -1.55 5.41
C SER A 53 6.06 -2.11 6.59
N TYR A 54 5.20 -3.11 6.37
CA TYR A 54 4.48 -3.80 7.44
C TYR A 54 5.42 -4.49 8.44
N ALA A 55 6.45 -5.19 7.96
CA ALA A 55 7.45 -5.79 8.82
C ALA A 55 8.21 -4.73 9.63
N GLY A 56 8.51 -3.58 9.02
CA GLY A 56 9.09 -2.43 9.68
C GLY A 56 8.21 -1.87 10.81
N SER A 57 6.89 -1.76 10.58
CA SER A 57 5.93 -1.33 11.59
C SER A 57 5.90 -2.28 12.80
N ILE A 58 5.80 -3.59 12.57
CA ILE A 58 5.84 -4.60 13.66
C ILE A 58 7.15 -4.52 14.44
N THR A 59 8.27 -4.37 13.74
CA THR A 59 9.58 -4.24 14.37
C THR A 59 9.69 -2.97 15.22
N ALA A 60 9.13 -1.86 14.75
CA ALA A 60 9.10 -0.59 15.47
C ALA A 60 8.24 -0.69 16.74
N ILE A 61 7.05 -1.31 16.67
CA ILE A 61 6.19 -1.56 17.84
C ILE A 61 6.95 -2.35 18.91
N ARG A 62 7.67 -3.42 18.53
CA ARG A 62 8.44 -4.24 19.49
C ARG A 62 9.58 -3.50 20.16
N LYS A 63 9.97 -2.36 19.64
CA LYS A 63 11.00 -1.47 20.17
C LYS A 63 10.42 -0.21 20.81
N ASP A 64 9.11 -0.21 21.09
CA ASP A 64 8.38 0.92 21.65
C ASP A 64 8.49 2.22 20.83
N ASN A 65 8.81 2.09 19.54
CA ASN A 65 8.93 3.22 18.61
C ASN A 65 7.63 3.39 17.80
N TYR A 66 6.57 3.84 18.46
CA TYR A 66 5.21 3.88 17.92
C TYR A 66 5.04 4.91 16.80
N SER A 67 5.69 6.07 16.90
CA SER A 67 5.68 7.08 15.83
C SER A 67 6.24 6.51 14.53
N TRP A 68 7.35 5.79 14.62
CA TRP A 68 7.93 5.14 13.45
C TRP A 68 7.08 3.97 12.96
N ALA A 69 6.43 3.24 13.88
CA ALA A 69 5.47 2.19 13.54
C ALA A 69 4.31 2.75 12.71
N PHE A 70 3.76 3.91 13.11
CA PHE A 70 2.73 4.61 12.35
C PHE A 70 3.21 4.98 10.93
N ILE A 71 4.39 5.60 10.83
CA ILE A 71 4.97 5.98 9.53
C ILE A 71 5.13 4.77 8.61
N GLN A 72 5.63 3.64 9.14
CA GLN A 72 5.77 2.41 8.37
C GLN A 72 4.41 1.84 7.95
N SER A 73 3.40 1.86 8.82
CA SER A 73 2.02 1.47 8.50
C SER A 73 1.42 2.34 7.41
N TYR A 74 1.61 3.66 7.47
CA TYR A 74 1.19 4.58 6.42
C TYR A 74 1.81 4.23 5.06
N TYR A 75 3.12 3.95 5.01
CA TYR A 75 3.76 3.52 3.76
C TYR A 75 3.24 2.18 3.27
N CYS A 76 2.92 1.25 4.18
CA CYS A 76 2.26 0.00 3.81
C CYS A 76 0.91 0.29 3.13
N ILE A 77 0.04 1.12 3.73
CA ILE A 77 -1.26 1.53 3.16
C ILE A 77 -1.06 2.19 1.79
N PHE A 78 -0.12 3.11 1.67
CA PHE A 78 0.20 3.78 0.41
C PHE A 78 0.58 2.81 -0.72
N PHE A 79 1.42 1.83 -0.43
CA PHE A 79 1.80 0.82 -1.42
C PHE A 79 0.64 -0.13 -1.73
N LEU A 80 -0.18 -0.53 -0.75
CA LEU A 80 -1.36 -1.36 -0.96
C LEU A 80 -2.44 -0.64 -1.78
N ALA A 81 -2.64 0.65 -1.57
CA ALA A 81 -3.50 1.48 -2.41
C ALA A 81 -3.05 1.43 -3.89
N LYS A 82 -1.74 1.51 -4.15
CA LYS A 82 -1.20 1.37 -5.51
C LYS A 82 -1.36 -0.04 -6.07
N VAL A 83 -1.28 -1.08 -5.25
CA VAL A 83 -1.59 -2.47 -5.65
C VAL A 83 -3.03 -2.59 -6.12
N LEU A 84 -3.98 -2.03 -5.35
CA LEU A 84 -5.41 -2.07 -5.68
C LEU A 84 -5.73 -1.24 -6.92
N LEU A 85 -5.18 -0.04 -7.06
CA LEU A 85 -5.33 0.79 -8.27
C LEU A 85 -4.80 0.06 -9.51
N ALA A 86 -3.61 -0.55 -9.41
CA ALA A 86 -3.04 -1.34 -10.50
C ALA A 86 -3.93 -2.53 -10.88
N GLY A 87 -4.60 -3.17 -9.89
CA GLY A 87 -5.60 -4.21 -10.11
C GLY A 87 -6.86 -3.74 -10.84
N LYS A 88 -7.12 -2.43 -10.87
CA LYS A 88 -8.20 -1.76 -11.62
C LYS A 88 -7.70 -1.12 -12.92
N ASP A 89 -6.52 -1.49 -13.39
CA ASP A 89 -5.87 -0.89 -14.56
C ASP A 89 -5.66 0.65 -14.43
N ARG A 90 -5.57 1.18 -13.18
CA ARG A 90 -5.34 2.60 -12.91
C ARG A 90 -3.92 2.85 -12.44
N PHE A 91 -3.34 3.96 -12.92
CA PHE A 91 -1.95 4.28 -12.63
C PHE A 91 -1.71 5.80 -12.61
N VAL A 92 -0.67 6.23 -11.88
CA VAL A 92 -0.16 7.61 -11.91
C VAL A 92 1.17 7.61 -12.64
N TYR A 93 1.26 8.40 -13.70
CA TYR A 93 2.45 8.56 -14.52
C TYR A 93 2.99 9.98 -14.42
N TYR A 94 4.31 10.13 -14.35
CA TYR A 94 4.96 11.42 -14.16
C TYR A 94 5.70 11.87 -15.43
N VAL A 95 5.33 13.04 -15.94
CA VAL A 95 6.01 13.69 -17.07
C VAL A 95 6.58 15.02 -16.59
N LYS A 96 7.91 15.16 -16.64
CA LYS A 96 8.62 16.36 -16.14
C LYS A 96 8.19 16.78 -14.74
N GLY A 97 8.05 15.80 -13.83
CA GLY A 97 7.64 16.01 -12.45
C GLY A 97 6.14 16.31 -12.25
N LYS A 98 5.34 16.36 -13.30
CA LYS A 98 3.89 16.57 -13.21
C LYS A 98 3.16 15.24 -13.25
N PRO A 99 2.23 14.97 -12.32
CA PRO A 99 1.46 13.73 -12.30
C PRO A 99 0.32 13.74 -13.32
N TYR A 100 0.10 12.59 -13.91
CA TYR A 100 -1.02 12.31 -14.81
C TYR A 100 -1.65 10.98 -14.40
N ARG A 101 -2.97 10.95 -14.25
CA ARG A 101 -3.71 9.70 -14.12
C ARG A 101 -3.99 9.09 -15.48
N ILE A 102 -4.01 7.77 -15.51
CA ILE A 102 -4.37 6.99 -16.68
C ILE A 102 -5.13 5.74 -16.25
N LYS A 103 -6.13 5.37 -17.06
CA LYS A 103 -6.78 4.06 -17.02
C LYS A 103 -6.38 3.31 -18.28
N LEU A 104 -5.98 2.04 -18.12
CA LEU A 104 -5.57 1.22 -19.26
C LEU A 104 -6.78 0.66 -20.01
N SER A 105 -7.48 1.53 -20.73
CA SER A 105 -8.54 1.17 -21.65
C SER A 105 -8.44 1.98 -22.95
N TYR A 106 -9.03 1.47 -24.02
CA TYR A 106 -8.99 2.09 -25.34
C TYR A 106 -9.59 3.50 -25.31
N GLY A 107 -8.94 4.44 -25.98
CA GLY A 107 -9.42 5.82 -26.09
C GLY A 107 -9.26 6.67 -24.82
N GLU A 108 -8.69 6.13 -23.74
CA GLU A 108 -8.48 6.90 -22.53
C GLU A 108 -7.37 7.94 -22.68
N HIS A 109 -7.59 9.09 -22.09
CA HIS A 109 -6.67 10.22 -22.07
C HIS A 109 -5.84 10.25 -20.79
N PHE A 110 -4.62 10.74 -20.90
CA PHE A 110 -3.79 11.09 -19.74
C PHE A 110 -4.34 12.40 -19.13
N THR A 111 -4.94 12.30 -17.96
CA THR A 111 -5.50 13.47 -17.27
C THR A 111 -4.50 14.00 -16.26
N LYS A 112 -4.13 15.29 -16.42
CA LYS A 112 -3.20 15.96 -15.51
C LYS A 112 -3.80 16.10 -14.12
N GLU A 113 -3.00 15.78 -13.10
CA GLU A 113 -3.37 15.89 -11.70
C GLU A 113 -2.58 17.00 -10.99
N LYS A 114 -3.07 17.44 -9.83
CA LYS A 114 -2.38 18.38 -8.93
C LYS A 114 -1.98 17.64 -7.65
N GLY A 115 -0.84 18.01 -7.07
CA GLY A 115 -0.35 17.44 -5.83
C GLY A 115 0.91 16.57 -6.00
N ASN A 116 1.45 16.10 -4.90
CA ASN A 116 2.58 15.19 -4.86
C ASN A 116 2.15 13.73 -5.10
N SER A 117 3.10 12.80 -5.13
CA SER A 117 2.83 11.38 -5.45
C SER A 117 1.91 10.70 -4.42
N HIS A 118 2.01 11.07 -3.15
CA HIS A 118 1.15 10.51 -2.11
C HIS A 118 -0.28 11.01 -2.24
N GLU A 119 -0.45 12.33 -2.35
CA GLU A 119 -1.77 12.96 -2.51
C GLU A 119 -2.52 12.43 -3.72
N VAL A 120 -1.86 12.35 -4.87
CA VAL A 120 -2.52 11.89 -6.10
C VAL A 120 -2.91 10.42 -6.02
N ALA A 121 -2.01 9.55 -5.57
CA ALA A 121 -2.31 8.11 -5.49
C ALA A 121 -3.41 7.81 -4.46
N LEU A 122 -3.38 8.45 -3.29
CA LEU A 122 -4.37 8.24 -2.24
C LEU A 122 -5.74 8.84 -2.62
N ARG A 123 -5.78 10.01 -3.29
CA ARG A 123 -7.03 10.58 -3.81
C ARG A 123 -7.66 9.65 -4.86
N LEU A 124 -6.87 9.14 -5.81
CA LEU A 124 -7.38 8.17 -6.79
C LEU A 124 -7.88 6.89 -6.15
N PHE A 125 -7.22 6.43 -5.09
CA PHE A 125 -7.67 5.29 -4.31
C PHE A 125 -9.04 5.58 -3.67
N THR A 126 -9.20 6.73 -3.03
CA THR A 126 -10.48 7.16 -2.44
C THR A 126 -11.58 7.22 -3.51
N GLU A 127 -11.33 7.88 -4.65
CA GLU A 127 -12.29 7.98 -5.76
C GLU A 127 -12.73 6.60 -6.29
N GLU A 128 -11.81 5.64 -6.38
CA GLU A 128 -12.10 4.31 -6.93
C GLU A 128 -12.80 3.37 -5.97
N PHE A 129 -12.59 3.56 -4.65
CA PHE A 129 -13.03 2.61 -3.62
C PHE A 129 -13.96 3.23 -2.56
N GLN A 130 -14.50 4.44 -2.78
CA GLN A 130 -15.38 5.12 -1.84
C GLN A 130 -16.66 4.34 -1.48
N ASP A 131 -17.14 3.48 -2.36
CA ASP A 131 -18.34 2.67 -2.15
C ASP A 131 -18.04 1.34 -1.40
N ASP A 132 -16.76 1.06 -1.13
CA ASP A 132 -16.34 -0.13 -0.39
C ASP A 132 -16.11 0.20 1.08
N SER A 133 -17.12 -0.04 1.93
CA SER A 133 -17.07 0.27 3.36
C SER A 133 -15.97 -0.46 4.14
N SER A 134 -15.32 -1.47 3.56
CA SER A 134 -14.16 -2.11 4.16
C SER A 134 -12.84 -1.39 3.85
N LEU A 135 -12.85 -0.46 2.90
CA LEU A 135 -11.68 0.33 2.47
C LEU A 135 -11.84 1.82 2.76
N TYR A 136 -13.08 2.28 2.88
CA TYR A 136 -13.42 3.68 3.05
C TYR A 136 -14.42 3.86 4.20
N SER A 137 -14.00 4.61 5.21
CA SER A 137 -14.84 5.02 6.33
C SER A 137 -14.25 6.26 7.00
N GLU A 138 -14.85 6.72 8.09
CA GLU A 138 -14.39 7.88 8.85
C GLU A 138 -13.58 7.46 10.08
N ILE A 139 -12.55 8.24 10.40
CA ILE A 139 -11.80 8.20 11.65
C ILE A 139 -11.81 9.63 12.18
N ASP A 140 -12.33 9.84 13.39
CA ASP A 140 -12.45 11.18 14.02
C ASP A 140 -13.20 12.21 13.14
N GLY A 141 -14.20 11.77 12.36
CA GLY A 141 -14.98 12.64 11.48
C GLY A 141 -14.28 13.03 10.17
N GLU A 142 -13.16 12.42 9.86
CA GLU A 142 -12.42 12.61 8.62
C GLU A 142 -12.32 11.28 7.86
N ASN A 143 -12.27 11.35 6.53
CA ASN A 143 -11.97 10.17 5.71
C ASN A 143 -10.67 9.50 6.17
N ASN A 144 -10.69 8.17 6.34
CA ASN A 144 -9.57 7.40 6.86
C ASN A 144 -8.25 7.64 6.10
N ILE A 145 -8.29 7.74 4.78
CA ILE A 145 -7.09 7.96 3.95
C ILE A 145 -6.51 9.37 4.17
N THR A 146 -7.37 10.37 4.24
CA THR A 146 -6.97 11.76 4.55
C THR A 146 -6.44 11.84 5.98
N TRP A 147 -7.11 11.19 6.94
CA TRP A 147 -6.66 11.11 8.32
C TRP A 147 -5.25 10.51 8.44
N PHE A 148 -4.98 9.39 7.77
CA PHE A 148 -3.64 8.78 7.75
C PHE A 148 -2.58 9.73 7.18
N ASN A 149 -2.91 10.47 6.12
CA ASN A 149 -1.97 11.42 5.53
C ASN A 149 -1.69 12.60 6.47
N HIS A 150 -2.72 13.19 7.08
CA HIS A 150 -2.58 14.28 8.05
C HIS A 150 -1.78 13.83 9.27
N LYS A 151 -2.06 12.66 9.82
CA LYS A 151 -1.36 12.12 10.99
C LYS A 151 0.12 11.85 10.69
N ARG A 152 0.43 11.34 9.48
CA ARG A 152 1.82 11.19 9.04
C ARG A 152 2.55 12.54 8.94
N GLU A 153 1.89 13.57 8.43
CA GLU A 153 2.47 14.92 8.34
C GLU A 153 2.69 15.54 9.72
N GLU A 154 1.74 15.35 10.61
CA GLU A 154 1.85 15.75 12.00
C GLU A 154 3.09 15.13 12.66
N ILE A 155 3.23 13.79 12.57
CA ILE A 155 4.35 13.05 13.15
C ILE A 155 5.69 13.49 12.55
N ASN A 156 5.77 13.68 11.22
CA ASN A 156 7.03 13.97 10.56
C ASN A 156 7.49 15.43 10.69
N TYR A 157 6.55 16.38 10.75
CA TYR A 157 6.89 17.79 10.51
C TYR A 157 6.39 18.78 11.56
N ARG A 158 5.45 18.38 12.43
CA ARG A 158 4.81 19.32 13.36
C ARG A 158 5.13 19.07 14.83
N LEU A 159 5.56 17.88 15.18
CA LEU A 159 5.91 17.51 16.55
C LEU A 159 7.43 17.53 16.73
N SER A 160 7.90 18.43 17.58
CA SER A 160 9.32 18.50 17.95
C SER A 160 9.45 18.73 19.47
N PRO A 161 10.13 17.84 20.21
CA PRO A 161 10.58 16.52 19.81
C PRO A 161 9.41 15.58 19.50
N MET A 162 9.63 14.51 18.71
CA MET A 162 8.60 13.48 18.54
C MET A 162 8.16 13.00 19.92
N PRO A 163 6.89 13.14 20.32
CA PRO A 163 6.44 12.60 21.58
C PRO A 163 6.61 11.09 21.53
N ASP A 164 7.15 10.53 22.60
CA ASP A 164 7.07 9.10 22.83
C ASP A 164 5.58 8.78 22.96
N PRO A 165 4.95 8.17 21.96
CA PRO A 165 3.52 7.96 22.04
C PRO A 165 3.25 6.94 23.13
N THR A 166 2.29 7.25 23.97
CA THR A 166 1.72 6.25 24.88
C THR A 166 1.33 5.03 24.06
N PRO A 167 1.77 3.83 24.41
CA PRO A 167 1.39 2.63 23.69
C PRO A 167 -0.12 2.59 23.53
N PRO A 168 -0.66 2.25 22.36
CA PRO A 168 -2.09 2.08 22.21
C PRO A 168 -2.64 1.14 23.30
N ALA A 169 -3.77 1.50 23.92
CA ALA A 169 -4.38 0.74 25.01
C ALA A 169 -4.48 -0.78 24.78
N PRO A 170 -4.69 -1.29 23.55
CA PRO A 170 -4.66 -2.72 23.24
C PRO A 170 -3.33 -3.39 23.54
N LEU A 171 -2.20 -2.68 23.46
CA LEU A 171 -0.89 -3.21 23.79
C LEU A 171 -0.81 -3.65 25.26
N PHE A 172 -1.36 -2.84 26.14
CA PHE A 172 -1.43 -3.19 27.58
C PHE A 172 -2.32 -4.40 27.85
N LYS A 173 -3.47 -4.48 27.16
CA LYS A 173 -4.47 -5.54 27.37
C LYS A 173 -3.94 -6.94 27.01
N TYR A 174 -3.06 -7.05 26.03
CA TYR A 174 -2.57 -8.34 25.53
C TYR A 174 -1.10 -8.62 25.88
N ASN A 175 -0.53 -7.92 26.88
CA ASN A 175 0.86 -8.11 27.33
C ASN A 175 1.88 -8.16 26.18
N ASN A 176 1.74 -7.25 25.20
CA ASN A 176 2.57 -7.18 24.00
C ASN A 176 2.51 -8.44 23.10
N ASP A 177 1.51 -9.31 23.25
CA ASP A 177 1.30 -10.46 22.35
C ASP A 177 0.77 -9.98 20.99
N ILE A 178 1.68 -9.56 20.14
CA ILE A 178 1.40 -9.03 18.82
C ILE A 178 0.60 -10.01 17.95
N ARG A 179 0.77 -11.31 18.16
CA ARG A 179 0.02 -12.35 17.43
C ARG A 179 -1.46 -12.30 17.75
N LYS A 180 -1.83 -12.11 19.02
CA LYS A 180 -3.22 -11.95 19.43
C LYS A 180 -3.84 -10.68 18.86
N TRP A 181 -3.09 -9.59 18.83
CA TRP A 181 -3.54 -8.36 18.23
C TRP A 181 -3.85 -8.51 16.76
N LEU A 182 -2.89 -9.03 16.01
CA LEU A 182 -3.08 -9.23 14.59
C LEU A 182 -4.27 -10.16 14.32
N ALA A 183 -4.48 -11.19 15.16
CA ALA A 183 -5.63 -12.06 15.05
C ALA A 183 -6.97 -11.32 15.28
N VAL A 184 -7.02 -10.39 16.24
CA VAL A 184 -8.20 -9.54 16.46
C VAL A 184 -8.41 -8.61 15.27
N TYR A 185 -7.37 -7.90 14.83
CA TYR A 185 -7.43 -6.98 13.70
C TYR A 185 -7.80 -7.65 12.37
N GLU A 186 -7.42 -8.91 12.17
CA GLU A 186 -7.81 -9.67 10.98
C GLU A 186 -9.29 -10.06 10.95
N ASN A 187 -9.94 -10.13 12.10
CA ASN A 187 -11.31 -10.64 12.22
C ASN A 187 -12.34 -9.55 12.55
N GLU A 188 -11.90 -8.40 13.05
CA GLU A 188 -12.79 -7.33 13.48
C GLU A 188 -12.49 -6.02 12.75
N LEU A 189 -13.29 -5.72 11.73
CA LEU A 189 -13.11 -4.53 10.90
C LEU A 189 -13.30 -3.21 11.66
N LEU A 190 -14.06 -3.21 12.77
CA LEU A 190 -14.31 -2.02 13.57
C LEU A 190 -13.03 -1.31 14.00
N TYR A 191 -12.01 -2.08 14.38
CA TYR A 191 -10.72 -1.51 14.77
C TYR A 191 -9.97 -0.82 13.62
N ALA A 192 -10.30 -1.14 12.37
CA ALA A 192 -9.66 -0.51 11.21
C ALA A 192 -10.00 0.99 11.07
N PHE A 193 -11.08 1.43 11.74
CA PHE A 193 -11.58 2.81 11.71
C PHE A 193 -11.61 3.47 13.10
N ASP A 194 -10.93 2.89 14.06
CA ASP A 194 -10.72 3.44 15.40
C ASP A 194 -9.38 4.19 15.44
N ALA A 195 -9.35 5.43 15.93
CA ALA A 195 -8.17 6.30 15.90
C ALA A 195 -6.94 5.72 16.64
N GLU A 196 -7.16 4.93 17.69
CA GLU A 196 -6.07 4.32 18.47
C GLU A 196 -5.50 3.05 17.82
N HIS A 197 -6.33 2.35 17.03
CA HIS A 197 -6.02 1.03 16.49
C HIS A 197 -5.74 1.01 15.00
N CYS A 198 -6.30 1.97 14.25
CA CYS A 198 -6.41 1.94 12.81
C CYS A 198 -5.07 1.72 12.08
N TYR A 199 -3.98 2.31 12.56
CA TYR A 199 -2.71 2.22 11.84
C TYR A 199 -2.21 0.77 11.70
N MET A 200 -2.49 -0.11 12.66
CA MET A 200 -2.20 -1.54 12.56
C MET A 200 -3.39 -2.35 12.04
N ALA A 201 -4.59 -2.04 12.51
CA ALA A 201 -5.80 -2.79 12.18
C ALA A 201 -6.18 -2.64 10.71
N PHE A 202 -6.22 -1.41 10.17
CA PHE A 202 -6.52 -1.17 8.75
C PHE A 202 -5.44 -1.78 7.85
N THR A 203 -4.16 -1.60 8.22
CA THR A 203 -3.04 -2.17 7.47
C THR A 203 -3.10 -3.70 7.43
N THR A 204 -3.40 -4.35 8.56
CA THR A 204 -3.52 -5.82 8.68
C THR A 204 -4.69 -6.36 7.86
N ASN A 205 -5.86 -5.70 7.95
CA ASN A 205 -7.04 -6.06 7.16
C ASN A 205 -6.78 -5.93 5.66
N LEU A 206 -6.18 -4.82 5.24
CA LEU A 206 -5.88 -4.55 3.83
C LEU A 206 -4.86 -5.57 3.27
N LEU A 207 -3.82 -5.90 4.04
CA LEU A 207 -2.86 -6.94 3.67
C LEU A 207 -3.50 -8.32 3.55
N LYS A 208 -4.35 -8.70 4.51
CA LYS A 208 -5.10 -9.95 4.45
C LYS A 208 -5.92 -10.03 3.17
N ARG A 209 -6.73 -9.01 2.89
CA ARG A 209 -7.60 -8.94 1.71
C ARG A 209 -6.82 -9.09 0.41
N ILE A 210 -5.71 -8.37 0.27
CA ILE A 210 -4.88 -8.42 -0.94
C ILE A 210 -4.22 -9.80 -1.05
N THR A 211 -3.68 -10.35 0.03
CA THR A 211 -3.07 -11.68 0.05
C THR A 211 -4.08 -12.75 -0.34
N ASP A 212 -5.31 -12.68 0.15
CA ASP A 212 -6.39 -13.61 -0.20
C ASP A 212 -6.80 -13.47 -1.68
N SER A 213 -6.81 -12.24 -2.23
CA SER A 213 -7.04 -12.00 -3.67
C SER A 213 -5.94 -12.63 -4.53
N TYR A 214 -4.69 -12.53 -4.12
CA TYR A 214 -3.58 -13.19 -4.83
C TYR A 214 -3.66 -14.73 -4.78
N ARG A 215 -4.21 -15.31 -3.71
CA ARG A 215 -4.45 -16.77 -3.62
C ARG A 215 -5.48 -17.25 -4.63
N GLN A 216 -6.48 -16.45 -4.92
CA GLN A 216 -7.53 -16.76 -5.90
C GLN A 216 -7.02 -16.62 -7.34
N ASP A 217 -6.04 -15.77 -7.58
CA ASP A 217 -5.38 -15.62 -8.88
C ASP A 217 -4.31 -16.71 -9.03
N LYS A 218 -4.69 -17.87 -9.60
CA LYS A 218 -3.83 -19.06 -9.79
C LYS A 218 -2.61 -18.83 -10.70
N ARG A 219 -2.29 -17.60 -11.08
CA ARG A 219 -1.09 -17.26 -11.83
C ARG A 219 0.14 -17.41 -10.94
N GLN A 220 1.23 -17.91 -11.50
CA GLN A 220 2.50 -18.11 -10.77
C GLN A 220 2.92 -16.82 -10.05
N ASN A 221 3.00 -16.89 -8.74
CA ASN A 221 3.35 -15.78 -7.86
C ASN A 221 4.88 -15.70 -7.68
N ASN A 222 5.61 -15.36 -8.75
CA ASN A 222 7.07 -15.30 -8.75
C ASN A 222 7.66 -14.19 -7.87
N TYR A 223 6.84 -13.28 -7.34
CA TYR A 223 7.29 -12.18 -6.47
C TYR A 223 7.58 -12.61 -5.03
N VAL A 224 6.98 -13.71 -4.54
CA VAL A 224 7.25 -14.24 -3.20
C VAL A 224 8.52 -15.08 -3.25
N THR A 225 9.68 -14.42 -3.20
CA THR A 225 10.99 -15.10 -3.22
C THR A 225 11.35 -15.70 -1.86
N ASP A 226 12.26 -16.69 -1.86
CA ASP A 226 12.80 -17.26 -0.62
C ASP A 226 13.52 -16.20 0.23
N ALA A 227 14.23 -15.27 -0.41
CA ALA A 227 14.89 -14.16 0.26
C ALA A 227 13.89 -13.24 0.99
N LEU A 228 12.75 -12.91 0.35
CA LEU A 228 11.69 -12.13 0.98
C LEU A 228 11.09 -12.90 2.17
N LEU A 229 10.74 -14.17 1.99
CA LEU A 229 10.20 -14.99 3.08
C LEU A 229 11.17 -15.12 4.25
N LEU A 230 12.47 -15.32 3.98
CA LEU A 230 13.50 -15.38 5.02
C LEU A 230 13.61 -14.04 5.77
N HIS A 231 13.57 -12.92 5.04
CA HIS A 231 13.57 -11.59 5.65
C HIS A 231 12.36 -11.38 6.56
N LEU A 232 11.16 -11.70 6.07
CA LEU A 232 9.93 -11.59 6.86
C LEU A 232 9.94 -12.52 8.09
N LYS A 233 10.39 -13.77 7.95
CA LYS A 233 10.53 -14.70 9.09
C LYS A 233 11.43 -14.15 10.19
N ARG A 234 12.51 -13.46 9.84
CA ARG A 234 13.43 -12.86 10.81
C ARG A 234 12.82 -11.65 11.52
N ASN A 235 12.04 -10.84 10.82
CA ASN A 235 11.54 -9.57 11.34
C ASN A 235 10.15 -9.66 11.98
N ILE A 236 9.30 -10.58 11.53
CA ILE A 236 7.92 -10.74 11.99
C ILE A 236 7.62 -12.17 12.48
N ALA A 237 8.51 -12.70 13.34
CA ALA A 237 8.30 -13.93 14.11
C ALA A 237 8.22 -13.60 15.60
N ASP A 238 7.56 -14.44 16.36
CA ASP A 238 7.56 -14.46 17.83
C ASP A 238 8.09 -15.81 18.34
N GLU A 239 8.02 -16.06 19.66
CA GLU A 239 8.44 -17.31 20.27
C GLU A 239 7.74 -18.56 19.70
N LYS A 240 6.54 -18.38 19.13
CA LYS A 240 5.74 -19.44 18.48
C LYS A 240 6.08 -19.59 16.99
N GLY A 241 7.09 -18.85 16.49
CA GLY A 241 7.52 -18.86 15.09
C GLY A 241 6.94 -17.73 14.23
N PRO A 242 6.98 -17.87 12.89
CA PRO A 242 6.50 -16.82 11.99
C PRO A 242 5.04 -16.45 12.23
N LEU A 243 4.72 -15.14 12.10
CA LEU A 243 3.35 -14.65 12.22
C LEU A 243 2.44 -15.19 11.09
N PRO A 244 1.11 -15.20 11.26
CA PRO A 244 0.18 -15.79 10.30
C PRO A 244 0.33 -15.29 8.86
N LEU A 245 0.65 -14.01 8.67
CA LEU A 245 0.91 -13.44 7.35
C LEU A 245 2.03 -14.17 6.60
N VAL A 246 3.13 -14.50 7.28
CA VAL A 246 4.27 -15.21 6.64
C VAL A 246 3.85 -16.58 6.14
N LYS A 247 3.06 -17.31 6.94
CA LYS A 247 2.52 -18.62 6.54
C LYS A 247 1.61 -18.50 5.31
N ARG A 248 0.75 -17.46 5.26
CA ARG A 248 -0.09 -17.20 4.07
C ARG A 248 0.74 -16.92 2.81
N LEU A 249 1.84 -16.19 2.95
CA LEU A 249 2.76 -15.92 1.82
C LEU A 249 3.50 -17.18 1.36
N GLU A 250 3.88 -18.07 2.28
CA GLU A 250 4.45 -19.38 1.93
C GLU A 250 3.46 -20.22 1.10
N ASP A 251 2.18 -20.18 1.45
CA ASP A 251 1.13 -20.88 0.70
C ASP A 251 0.89 -20.30 -0.70
N LEU A 252 1.19 -19.00 -0.92
CA LEU A 252 1.14 -18.39 -2.25
C LEU A 252 2.25 -18.92 -3.18
N LYS A 253 3.33 -19.44 -2.61
CA LYS A 253 4.48 -19.93 -3.37
C LYS A 253 4.30 -21.38 -3.85
N LYS A 254 3.42 -22.13 -3.20
CA LYS A 254 3.10 -23.54 -3.56
C LYS A 254 2.17 -23.61 -4.77
#